data_a76fdcfbf6c5e0e8d31582d8724ccaf4
#
_entry.id   a76fdcfbf6c5e0e8d31582d8724ccaf4
#
_cell.length_a   1.000
_cell.length_b   1.000
_cell.length_c   1.000
_cell.angle_alpha   90.00
_cell.angle_beta   90.00
_cell.angle_gamma   90.00
#
_symmetry.space_group_name_H-M   'P 1'
#
loop_
_entity.id
_entity.type
_entity.pdbx_description
1 polymer ?
#
loop_
_entity_poly.entity_id
_entity_poly.type
_entity_poly.pdbx_seq_one_letter_code
_entity_poly.pdbx_strand_id
1 'polypeptide(L)'
;MKPIKPLILIIAFVLSSIAFTAQARIVCWTNKEGVKECGDKVPPEYAQKERQELNKQGLVVDETERAKTEEELAVEAKQAEIDAEKQRIADEQARHDKILLDTFSHVDDINMARDGKITALETSIALAEKRNEKLQTDLNKLVEQAAAEERAGKAPTEELVNDIEALRRQINNNNDFITEKRAEQGLVTEEYAKNVERFKELKGME
;
A
#
# COMPACT_ATOMS: atom_id res chain seq x y z
N MET A 1 59.92 23.22 -48.41
CA MET A 1 58.51 23.70 -48.53
C MET A 1 57.70 22.59 -49.22
N LYS A 2 56.85 21.90 -48.48
CA LYS A 2 55.97 20.83 -49.04
C LYS A 2 54.63 21.46 -49.46
N PRO A 3 54.06 21.15 -50.65
CA PRO A 3 52.77 21.72 -51.05
C PRO A 3 51.67 21.09 -50.26
N ILE A 4 50.78 21.93 -49.71
CA ILE A 4 49.54 21.52 -49.03
C ILE A 4 48.60 21.00 -50.10
N LYS A 5 48.20 19.72 -49.97
CA LYS A 5 47.39 19.00 -50.95
C LYS A 5 45.98 19.61 -51.12
N PRO A 6 45.45 19.71 -52.33
CA PRO A 6 44.12 20.31 -52.62
C PRO A 6 42.93 19.54 -52.03
N LEU A 7 43.17 18.44 -51.31
CA LEU A 7 42.16 17.61 -50.70
C LEU A 7 41.39 18.27 -49.51
N ILE A 8 42.03 19.24 -48.83
CA ILE A 8 41.42 19.94 -47.68
C ILE A 8 40.38 20.98 -48.12
N LEU A 9 40.53 21.53 -49.27
CA LEU A 9 39.63 22.56 -49.83
C LEU A 9 38.29 21.98 -50.34
N ILE A 10 38.25 20.70 -50.74
CA ILE A 10 37.06 20.01 -51.18
C ILE A 10 36.18 19.61 -50.01
N ILE A 11 36.76 19.27 -48.84
CA ILE A 11 35.98 18.88 -47.63
C ILE A 11 35.27 20.11 -47.04
N ALA A 12 35.85 21.30 -47.10
CA ALA A 12 35.21 22.52 -46.59
C ALA A 12 33.99 22.98 -47.45
N PHE A 13 33.92 22.61 -48.71
CA PHE A 13 32.82 22.99 -49.60
C PHE A 13 31.60 22.03 -49.51
N VAL A 14 31.79 20.78 -49.05
CA VAL A 14 30.71 19.79 -48.90
C VAL A 14 29.94 20.00 -47.57
N LEU A 15 30.55 20.63 -46.56
CA LEU A 15 29.87 20.92 -45.27
C LEU A 15 28.91 22.12 -45.33
N SER A 16 28.91 22.94 -46.38
CA SER A 16 28.05 24.13 -46.50
C SER A 16 26.65 23.87 -47.09
N SER A 17 26.29 22.61 -47.39
CA SER A 17 25.03 22.31 -48.13
C SER A 17 23.93 21.65 -47.29
N ILE A 18 24.08 21.61 -45.97
CA ILE A 18 22.95 21.19 -45.12
C ILE A 18 22.02 22.41 -44.90
N ALA A 19 21.30 22.80 -45.94
CA ALA A 19 20.17 23.70 -45.79
C ALA A 19 19.11 23.00 -44.93
N PHE A 20 19.02 23.40 -43.66
CA PHE A 20 17.86 23.09 -42.83
C PHE A 20 16.64 23.70 -43.54
N THR A 21 15.86 22.90 -44.23
CA THR A 21 14.55 23.29 -44.71
C THR A 21 13.67 23.51 -43.48
N ALA A 22 13.56 24.74 -43.02
CA ALA A 22 12.55 25.13 -42.04
C ALA A 22 11.17 24.80 -42.69
N GLN A 23 10.55 23.72 -42.25
CA GLN A 23 9.19 23.41 -42.64
C GLN A 23 8.27 24.41 -41.92
N ALA A 24 7.84 25.43 -42.66
CA ALA A 24 6.79 26.33 -42.15
C ALA A 24 5.50 25.51 -41.99
N ARG A 25 5.11 25.25 -40.75
CA ARG A 25 3.80 24.71 -40.39
C ARG A 25 2.86 25.86 -40.13
N ILE A 26 1.65 25.74 -40.60
CA ILE A 26 0.58 26.73 -40.37
C ILE A 26 -0.24 26.18 -39.20
N VAL A 27 -0.39 26.97 -38.15
CA VAL A 27 -1.21 26.60 -36.97
C VAL A 27 -2.53 27.36 -37.09
N CYS A 28 -3.63 26.64 -36.97
CA CYS A 28 -4.98 27.22 -36.99
C CYS A 28 -5.64 27.06 -35.60
N TRP A 29 -6.31 28.12 -35.17
CA TRP A 29 -7.04 28.17 -33.88
C TRP A 29 -8.41 28.84 -34.13
N THR A 30 -9.32 28.70 -33.15
CA THR A 30 -10.60 29.39 -33.18
C THR A 30 -10.55 30.62 -32.31
N ASN A 31 -10.86 31.81 -32.84
CA ASN A 31 -10.87 33.08 -32.14
C ASN A 31 -12.11 33.21 -31.20
N LYS A 32 -12.26 34.37 -30.51
CA LYS A 32 -13.38 34.63 -29.59
C LYS A 32 -14.73 34.70 -30.26
N GLU A 33 -14.75 35.02 -31.55
CA GLU A 33 -15.96 35.12 -32.39
C GLU A 33 -16.35 33.78 -33.06
N GLY A 34 -15.61 32.69 -32.73
CA GLY A 34 -15.86 31.37 -33.33
C GLY A 34 -15.31 31.20 -34.73
N VAL A 35 -14.48 32.13 -35.21
CA VAL A 35 -13.87 32.09 -36.55
C VAL A 35 -12.52 31.37 -36.47
N LYS A 36 -12.27 30.49 -37.47
CA LYS A 36 -10.98 29.82 -37.62
C LYS A 36 -9.96 30.75 -38.24
N GLU A 37 -8.88 31.05 -37.52
CA GLU A 37 -7.73 31.84 -37.94
C GLU A 37 -6.51 30.94 -38.05
N CYS A 38 -5.63 31.24 -39.00
CA CYS A 38 -4.41 30.48 -39.19
C CYS A 38 -3.20 31.41 -39.34
N GLY A 39 -2.06 31.01 -38.81
CA GLY A 39 -0.81 31.79 -38.87
C GLY A 39 0.40 30.97 -38.51
N ASP A 40 1.57 31.59 -38.56
CA ASP A 40 2.86 30.95 -38.19
C ASP A 40 3.02 30.75 -36.70
N LYS A 41 2.27 31.53 -35.89
CA LYS A 41 2.30 31.50 -34.40
C LYS A 41 0.93 31.75 -33.83
N VAL A 42 0.54 30.97 -32.85
CA VAL A 42 -0.69 31.17 -32.07
C VAL A 42 -0.48 32.37 -31.14
N PRO A 43 -1.38 33.39 -31.11
CA PRO A 43 -1.34 34.45 -30.12
C PRO A 43 -1.43 33.89 -28.71
N PRO A 44 -0.75 34.51 -27.70
CA PRO A 44 -0.71 33.99 -26.34
C PRO A 44 -2.07 33.75 -25.70
N GLU A 45 -3.06 34.57 -26.09
CA GLU A 45 -4.45 34.49 -25.62
C GLU A 45 -5.22 33.24 -26.10
N TYR A 46 -4.72 32.58 -27.16
CA TYR A 46 -5.28 31.33 -27.71
C TYR A 46 -4.35 30.13 -27.50
N ALA A 47 -3.21 30.30 -26.83
CA ALA A 47 -2.22 29.24 -26.66
C ALA A 47 -2.75 28.01 -25.90
N GLN A 48 -3.78 28.20 -25.06
CA GLN A 48 -4.43 27.14 -24.29
C GLN A 48 -5.68 26.58 -24.94
N LYS A 49 -6.08 27.12 -26.11
CA LYS A 49 -7.23 26.62 -26.85
C LYS A 49 -6.82 25.50 -27.81
N GLU A 50 -7.83 24.78 -28.29
CA GLU A 50 -7.68 23.79 -29.33
C GLU A 50 -7.03 24.41 -30.57
N ARG A 51 -6.06 23.72 -31.17
CA ARG A 51 -5.37 24.17 -32.38
C ARG A 51 -5.01 22.99 -33.27
N GLN A 52 -4.97 23.25 -34.58
CA GLN A 52 -4.62 22.27 -35.60
C GLN A 52 -3.39 22.75 -36.37
N GLU A 53 -2.38 21.88 -36.51
CA GLU A 53 -1.24 22.13 -37.37
C GLU A 53 -1.52 21.57 -38.76
N LEU A 54 -1.37 22.42 -39.78
CA LEU A 54 -1.56 22.06 -41.17
C LEU A 54 -0.21 21.99 -41.89
N ASN A 55 -0.07 21.04 -42.79
CA ASN A 55 1.03 21.00 -43.75
C ASN A 55 0.82 21.99 -44.88
N LYS A 56 1.81 22.08 -45.81
CA LYS A 56 1.73 22.95 -46.99
C LYS A 56 0.59 22.65 -47.93
N GLN A 57 0.00 21.44 -47.85
CA GLN A 57 -1.14 20.97 -48.63
C GLN A 57 -2.48 21.25 -47.95
N GLY A 58 -2.48 21.86 -46.73
CA GLY A 58 -3.68 22.14 -45.96
C GLY A 58 -4.26 20.93 -45.23
N LEU A 59 -3.49 19.84 -45.10
CA LEU A 59 -3.89 18.66 -44.34
C LEU A 59 -3.48 18.79 -42.88
N VAL A 60 -4.37 18.42 -41.96
CA VAL A 60 -4.08 18.38 -40.52
C VAL A 60 -3.02 17.32 -40.27
N VAL A 61 -1.88 17.72 -39.69
CA VAL A 61 -0.77 16.84 -39.33
C VAL A 61 -0.64 16.64 -37.83
N ASP A 62 -1.19 17.58 -37.06
CA ASP A 62 -1.24 17.50 -35.58
C ASP A 62 -2.45 18.29 -35.07
N GLU A 63 -3.02 17.82 -33.96
CA GLU A 63 -4.16 18.46 -33.32
C GLU A 63 -3.86 18.50 -31.80
N THR A 64 -3.82 19.70 -31.28
CA THR A 64 -3.63 19.92 -29.85
C THR A 64 -4.98 20.28 -29.25
N GLU A 65 -5.46 19.44 -28.34
CA GLU A 65 -6.67 19.74 -27.57
C GLU A 65 -6.49 20.98 -26.70
N ARG A 66 -7.59 21.60 -26.28
CA ARG A 66 -7.55 22.70 -25.30
C ARG A 66 -6.95 22.26 -23.98
N ALA A 67 -6.32 23.16 -23.29
CA ALA A 67 -5.91 22.89 -21.90
C ALA A 67 -7.17 22.60 -21.04
N LYS A 68 -7.06 21.57 -20.21
CA LYS A 68 -8.12 21.21 -19.27
C LYS A 68 -8.30 22.31 -18.23
N THR A 69 -9.54 22.53 -17.81
CA THR A 69 -9.84 23.44 -16.69
C THR A 69 -9.35 22.88 -15.36
N GLU A 70 -9.23 23.73 -14.35
CA GLU A 70 -8.86 23.28 -12.99
C GLU A 70 -9.85 22.25 -12.44
N GLU A 71 -11.13 22.39 -12.75
CA GLU A 71 -12.16 21.43 -12.36
C GLU A 71 -11.97 20.07 -13.05
N GLU A 72 -11.69 20.09 -14.36
CA GLU A 72 -11.42 18.88 -15.14
C GLU A 72 -10.16 18.17 -14.65
N LEU A 73 -9.10 18.92 -14.34
CA LEU A 73 -7.86 18.37 -13.76
C LEU A 73 -8.11 17.80 -12.36
N ALA A 74 -8.94 18.45 -11.54
CA ALA A 74 -9.28 17.95 -10.22
C ALA A 74 -10.10 16.64 -10.28
N VAL A 75 -11.05 16.56 -11.22
CA VAL A 75 -11.84 15.33 -11.45
C VAL A 75 -10.94 14.20 -11.95
N GLU A 76 -10.06 14.49 -12.91
CA GLU A 76 -9.11 13.50 -13.45
C GLU A 76 -8.12 13.01 -12.37
N ALA A 77 -7.59 13.93 -11.56
CA ALA A 77 -6.70 13.58 -10.44
C ALA A 77 -7.41 12.67 -9.42
N LYS A 78 -8.66 12.98 -9.08
CA LYS A 78 -9.46 12.14 -8.18
C LYS A 78 -9.77 10.78 -8.78
N GLN A 79 -10.09 10.73 -10.08
CA GLN A 79 -10.32 9.46 -10.78
C GLN A 79 -9.03 8.61 -10.82
N ALA A 80 -7.90 9.25 -11.12
CA ALA A 80 -6.59 8.57 -11.11
C ALA A 80 -6.24 7.99 -9.73
N GLU A 81 -6.56 8.72 -8.64
CA GLU A 81 -6.37 8.22 -7.27
C GLU A 81 -7.26 6.99 -6.98
N ILE A 82 -8.53 7.04 -7.37
CA ILE A 82 -9.46 5.91 -7.23
C ILE A 82 -8.96 4.70 -8.04
N ASP A 83 -8.49 4.91 -9.25
CA ASP A 83 -8.04 3.81 -10.10
C ASP A 83 -6.70 3.24 -9.61
N ALA A 84 -5.80 4.09 -9.10
CA ALA A 84 -4.56 3.65 -8.44
C ALA A 84 -4.85 2.80 -7.19
N GLU A 85 -5.83 3.20 -6.38
CA GLU A 85 -6.24 2.43 -5.19
C GLU A 85 -6.86 1.09 -5.57
N LYS A 86 -7.74 1.05 -6.59
CA LYS A 86 -8.28 -0.21 -7.12
C LYS A 86 -7.18 -1.14 -7.61
N GLN A 87 -6.21 -0.59 -8.33
CA GLN A 87 -5.09 -1.37 -8.83
C GLN A 87 -4.25 -1.92 -7.67
N ARG A 88 -3.97 -1.11 -6.64
CA ARG A 88 -3.25 -1.54 -5.43
C ARG A 88 -3.96 -2.72 -4.74
N ILE A 89 -5.28 -2.61 -4.56
CA ILE A 89 -6.09 -3.68 -3.96
C ILE A 89 -6.04 -4.95 -4.83
N ALA A 90 -6.16 -4.82 -6.15
CA ALA A 90 -6.09 -5.95 -7.07
C ALA A 90 -4.71 -6.62 -7.04
N ASP A 91 -3.63 -5.85 -6.99
CA ASP A 91 -2.27 -6.36 -6.90
C ASP A 91 -2.00 -7.05 -5.55
N GLU A 92 -2.54 -6.53 -4.45
CA GLU A 92 -2.47 -7.19 -3.14
C GLU A 92 -3.21 -8.51 -3.14
N GLN A 93 -4.43 -8.54 -3.69
CA GLN A 93 -5.20 -9.78 -3.82
C GLN A 93 -4.46 -10.80 -4.69
N ALA A 94 -3.93 -10.38 -5.83
CA ALA A 94 -3.17 -11.29 -6.71
C ALA A 94 -1.91 -11.85 -6.04
N ARG A 95 -1.21 -11.04 -5.24
CA ARG A 95 -0.07 -11.54 -4.43
C ARG A 95 -0.51 -12.53 -3.37
N HIS A 96 -1.59 -12.23 -2.66
CA HIS A 96 -2.16 -13.15 -1.66
C HIS A 96 -2.58 -14.47 -2.30
N ASP A 97 -3.29 -14.44 -3.42
CA ASP A 97 -3.72 -15.62 -4.16
C ASP A 97 -2.53 -16.47 -4.62
N LYS A 98 -1.48 -15.80 -5.11
CA LYS A 98 -0.24 -16.49 -5.50
C LYS A 98 0.41 -17.18 -4.31
N ILE A 99 0.57 -16.49 -3.18
CA ILE A 99 1.15 -17.06 -1.95
C ILE A 99 0.32 -18.26 -1.49
N LEU A 100 -1.00 -18.15 -1.52
CA LEU A 100 -1.92 -19.22 -1.11
C LEU A 100 -1.72 -20.48 -1.97
N LEU A 101 -1.66 -20.30 -3.29
CA LEU A 101 -1.45 -21.41 -4.24
C LEU A 101 -0.04 -21.98 -4.20
N ASP A 102 0.97 -21.16 -3.95
CA ASP A 102 2.36 -21.61 -3.85
C ASP A 102 2.65 -22.34 -2.53
N THR A 103 1.91 -21.98 -1.45
CA THR A 103 2.12 -22.53 -0.11
C THR A 103 1.35 -23.84 0.10
N PHE A 104 0.12 -23.93 -0.41
CA PHE A 104 -0.78 -25.03 -0.14
C PHE A 104 -1.14 -25.80 -1.41
N SER A 105 -1.13 -27.11 -1.30
CA SER A 105 -1.52 -28.01 -2.39
C SER A 105 -2.99 -28.42 -2.29
N HIS A 106 -3.49 -28.58 -1.07
CA HIS A 106 -4.84 -29.04 -0.76
C HIS A 106 -5.46 -28.21 0.38
N VAL A 107 -6.80 -28.26 0.49
CA VAL A 107 -7.54 -27.63 1.59
C VAL A 107 -7.09 -28.15 2.96
N ASP A 108 -6.74 -29.45 3.03
CA ASP A 108 -6.27 -30.05 4.27
C ASP A 108 -4.97 -29.45 4.78
N ASP A 109 -4.08 -29.00 3.86
CA ASP A 109 -2.83 -28.33 4.24
C ASP A 109 -3.11 -26.99 4.95
N ILE A 110 -4.11 -26.26 4.46
CA ILE A 110 -4.58 -24.99 5.05
C ILE A 110 -5.16 -25.24 6.45
N ASN A 111 -6.01 -26.28 6.58
CA ASN A 111 -6.59 -26.68 7.86
C ASN A 111 -5.49 -27.10 8.85
N MET A 112 -4.51 -27.90 8.40
CA MET A 112 -3.39 -28.33 9.24
C MET A 112 -2.55 -27.14 9.73
N ALA A 113 -2.30 -26.17 8.86
CA ALA A 113 -1.58 -24.93 9.24
C ALA A 113 -2.35 -24.11 10.27
N ARG A 114 -3.68 -23.99 10.09
CA ARG A 114 -4.59 -23.37 11.08
C ARG A 114 -4.49 -24.09 12.42
N ASP A 115 -4.68 -25.39 12.43
CA ASP A 115 -4.72 -26.19 13.65
C ASP A 115 -3.39 -26.14 14.38
N GLY A 116 -2.26 -26.10 13.66
CA GLY A 116 -0.95 -25.90 14.24
C GLY A 116 -0.82 -24.54 14.95
N LYS A 117 -1.31 -23.45 14.34
CA LYS A 117 -1.32 -22.12 14.97
C LYS A 117 -2.24 -22.09 16.20
N ILE A 118 -3.44 -22.66 16.09
CA ILE A 118 -4.40 -22.75 17.20
C ILE A 118 -3.79 -23.51 18.37
N THR A 119 -3.20 -24.68 18.13
CA THR A 119 -2.54 -25.49 19.16
C THR A 119 -1.40 -24.72 19.87
N ALA A 120 -0.62 -23.93 19.11
CA ALA A 120 0.44 -23.11 19.70
C ALA A 120 -0.14 -22.00 20.63
N LEU A 121 -1.26 -21.37 20.22
CA LEU A 121 -1.96 -20.38 21.04
C LEU A 121 -2.58 -21.04 22.29
N GLU A 122 -3.22 -22.20 22.16
CA GLU A 122 -3.77 -22.97 23.26
C GLU A 122 -2.71 -23.36 24.29
N THR A 123 -1.55 -23.79 23.81
CA THR A 123 -0.41 -24.13 24.68
C THR A 123 0.05 -22.89 25.48
N SER A 124 0.11 -21.72 24.81
CA SER A 124 0.50 -20.46 25.46
C SER A 124 -0.54 -20.02 26.52
N ILE A 125 -1.82 -20.17 26.20
CA ILE A 125 -2.93 -19.87 27.14
C ILE A 125 -2.87 -20.81 28.35
N ALA A 126 -2.78 -22.12 28.12
CA ALA A 126 -2.71 -23.10 29.20
C ALA A 126 -1.52 -22.86 30.15
N LEU A 127 -0.36 -22.46 29.60
CA LEU A 127 0.80 -22.09 30.42
C LEU A 127 0.55 -20.85 31.28
N ALA A 128 -0.10 -19.82 30.70
CA ALA A 128 -0.44 -18.62 31.44
C ALA A 128 -1.51 -18.87 32.51
N GLU A 129 -2.53 -19.69 32.20
CA GLU A 129 -3.54 -20.11 33.18
C GLU A 129 -2.92 -20.87 34.35
N LYS A 130 -2.04 -21.83 34.07
CA LYS A 130 -1.33 -22.57 35.11
C LYS A 130 -0.43 -21.67 35.97
N ARG A 131 0.17 -20.65 35.34
CA ARG A 131 0.94 -19.62 36.09
C ARG A 131 0.02 -18.81 36.98
N ASN A 132 -1.17 -18.43 36.50
CA ASN A 132 -2.14 -17.70 37.30
C ASN A 132 -2.64 -18.51 38.52
N GLU A 133 -2.87 -19.80 38.37
CA GLU A 133 -3.23 -20.68 39.48
C GLU A 133 -2.18 -20.64 40.60
N LYS A 134 -0.89 -20.67 40.21
CA LYS A 134 0.21 -20.56 41.20
C LYS A 134 0.25 -19.18 41.84
N LEU A 135 0.19 -18.11 41.03
CA LEU A 135 0.21 -16.73 41.53
C LEU A 135 -0.98 -16.48 42.48
N GLN A 136 -2.17 -17.00 42.14
CA GLN A 136 -3.36 -16.90 43.00
C GLN A 136 -3.17 -17.64 44.33
N THR A 137 -2.52 -18.82 44.31
CA THR A 137 -2.19 -19.56 45.54
C THR A 137 -1.25 -18.76 46.41
N ASP A 138 -0.21 -18.17 45.85
CA ASP A 138 0.76 -17.36 46.55
C ASP A 138 0.13 -16.05 47.07
N LEU A 139 -0.71 -15.39 46.27
CA LEU A 139 -1.49 -14.22 46.67
C LEU A 139 -2.38 -14.53 47.89
N ASN A 140 -3.11 -15.67 47.86
CA ASN A 140 -3.98 -16.05 48.96
C ASN A 140 -3.21 -16.23 50.29
N LYS A 141 -1.98 -16.80 50.25
CA LYS A 141 -1.11 -16.93 51.41
C LYS A 141 -0.71 -15.57 52.01
N LEU A 142 -0.31 -14.62 51.13
CA LEU A 142 0.09 -13.29 51.59
C LEU A 142 -1.11 -12.49 52.14
N VAL A 143 -2.27 -12.61 51.52
CA VAL A 143 -3.51 -11.98 52.00
C VAL A 143 -3.92 -12.55 53.34
N GLU A 144 -3.81 -13.88 53.55
CA GLU A 144 -4.09 -14.51 54.86
C GLU A 144 -3.09 -14.07 55.94
N GLN A 145 -1.81 -13.91 55.59
CA GLN A 145 -0.79 -13.36 56.51
C GLN A 145 -1.14 -11.92 56.90
N ALA A 146 -1.50 -11.06 55.95
CA ALA A 146 -1.91 -9.69 56.25
C ALA A 146 -3.13 -9.65 57.17
N ALA A 147 -4.14 -10.48 56.89
CA ALA A 147 -5.33 -10.60 57.72
C ALA A 147 -5.01 -11.14 59.17
N ALA A 148 -4.01 -12.00 59.29
CA ALA A 148 -3.56 -12.47 60.61
C ALA A 148 -2.86 -11.37 61.43
N GLU A 149 -2.04 -10.52 60.78
CA GLU A 149 -1.42 -9.36 61.43
C GLU A 149 -2.48 -8.35 61.90
N GLU A 150 -3.48 -8.06 61.06
CA GLU A 150 -4.61 -7.17 61.39
C GLU A 150 -5.43 -7.73 62.59
N ARG A 151 -5.72 -9.02 62.63
CA ARG A 151 -6.41 -9.67 63.75
C ARG A 151 -5.59 -9.59 65.03
N ALA A 152 -4.27 -9.55 64.94
CA ALA A 152 -3.36 -9.35 66.09
C ALA A 152 -3.22 -7.87 66.51
N GLY A 153 -3.97 -6.96 65.90
CA GLY A 153 -3.92 -5.52 66.16
C GLY A 153 -2.69 -4.82 65.61
N LYS A 154 -2.02 -5.43 64.61
CA LYS A 154 -0.87 -4.87 63.91
C LYS A 154 -1.25 -4.49 62.49
N ALA A 155 -0.77 -3.38 62.00
CA ALA A 155 -0.88 -3.07 60.56
C ALA A 155 0.07 -4.01 59.78
N PRO A 156 -0.36 -4.51 58.60
CA PRO A 156 0.53 -5.25 57.73
C PRO A 156 1.76 -4.42 57.36
N THR A 157 2.90 -5.07 57.17
CA THR A 157 4.13 -4.40 56.75
C THR A 157 3.99 -3.85 55.36
N GLU A 158 4.67 -2.73 55.04
CA GLU A 158 4.69 -2.13 53.70
C GLU A 158 5.18 -3.13 52.64
N GLU A 159 6.18 -3.97 53.00
CA GLU A 159 6.69 -5.02 52.13
C GLU A 159 5.58 -6.04 51.75
N LEU A 160 4.82 -6.52 52.75
CA LEU A 160 3.72 -7.45 52.52
C LEU A 160 2.61 -6.87 51.61
N VAL A 161 2.28 -5.59 51.81
CA VAL A 161 1.32 -4.88 50.99
C VAL A 161 1.83 -4.77 49.55
N ASN A 162 3.10 -4.37 49.35
CA ASN A 162 3.74 -4.24 48.05
C ASN A 162 3.80 -5.60 47.33
N ASP A 163 4.09 -6.69 48.01
CA ASP A 163 4.12 -8.05 47.45
C ASP A 163 2.73 -8.50 47.00
N ILE A 164 1.70 -8.25 47.79
CA ILE A 164 0.30 -8.51 47.39
C ILE A 164 -0.07 -7.76 46.14
N GLU A 165 0.27 -6.48 46.06
CA GLU A 165 -0.01 -5.66 44.87
C GLU A 165 0.80 -6.12 43.65
N ALA A 166 2.05 -6.54 43.83
CA ALA A 166 2.87 -7.08 42.75
C ALA A 166 2.28 -8.37 42.18
N LEU A 167 1.80 -9.30 43.02
CA LEU A 167 1.14 -10.52 42.58
C LEU A 167 -0.17 -10.22 41.85
N ARG A 168 -0.99 -9.28 42.34
CA ARG A 168 -2.22 -8.85 41.68
C ARG A 168 -1.93 -8.29 40.26
N ARG A 169 -0.90 -7.43 40.16
CA ARG A 169 -0.49 -6.91 38.83
C ARG A 169 -0.05 -8.03 37.90
N GLN A 170 0.70 -9.03 38.37
CA GLN A 170 1.13 -10.17 37.57
C GLN A 170 -0.06 -11.01 37.08
N ILE A 171 -1.05 -11.26 37.94
CA ILE A 171 -2.27 -11.99 37.60
C ILE A 171 -3.06 -11.21 36.53
N ASN A 172 -3.22 -9.91 36.72
CA ASN A 172 -3.93 -9.07 35.73
C ASN A 172 -3.24 -9.08 34.38
N ASN A 173 -1.92 -8.88 34.34
CA ASN A 173 -1.15 -8.92 33.08
C ASN A 173 -1.26 -10.29 32.38
N ASN A 174 -1.28 -11.39 33.13
CA ASN A 174 -1.49 -12.72 32.55
C ASN A 174 -2.93 -12.90 32.04
N ASN A 175 -3.93 -12.34 32.70
CA ASN A 175 -5.32 -12.38 32.23
C ASN A 175 -5.50 -11.58 30.94
N ASP A 176 -4.86 -10.42 30.84
CA ASP A 176 -4.84 -9.61 29.63
C ASP A 176 -4.20 -10.39 28.47
N PHE A 177 -3.05 -11.03 28.72
CA PHE A 177 -2.38 -11.91 27.77
C PHE A 177 -3.28 -13.06 27.29
N ILE A 178 -3.98 -13.75 28.21
CA ILE A 178 -4.90 -14.84 27.89
C ILE A 178 -6.05 -14.31 27.00
N THR A 179 -6.58 -13.14 27.35
CA THR A 179 -7.66 -12.51 26.59
C THR A 179 -7.21 -12.17 25.17
N GLU A 180 -6.02 -11.59 25.01
CA GLU A 180 -5.41 -11.28 23.72
C GLU A 180 -5.20 -12.54 22.89
N LYS A 181 -4.64 -13.61 23.48
CA LYS A 181 -4.39 -14.87 22.77
C LYS A 181 -5.69 -15.58 22.33
N ARG A 182 -6.76 -15.49 23.11
CA ARG A 182 -8.08 -15.98 22.71
C ARG A 182 -8.69 -15.17 21.56
N ALA A 183 -8.51 -13.85 21.58
CA ALA A 183 -8.92 -13.02 20.45
C ALA A 183 -8.12 -13.37 19.17
N GLU A 184 -6.81 -13.59 19.30
CA GLU A 184 -5.94 -14.04 18.20
C GLU A 184 -6.40 -15.38 17.62
N GLN A 185 -6.83 -16.35 18.46
CA GLN A 185 -7.42 -17.62 17.98
C GLN A 185 -8.65 -17.39 17.08
N GLY A 186 -9.52 -16.46 17.47
CA GLY A 186 -10.68 -16.08 16.67
C GLY A 186 -10.27 -15.54 15.31
N LEU A 187 -9.31 -14.61 15.27
CA LEU A 187 -8.80 -14.02 14.03
C LEU A 187 -8.13 -15.07 13.13
N VAL A 188 -7.30 -15.95 13.69
CA VAL A 188 -6.68 -17.05 12.95
C VAL A 188 -7.73 -17.96 12.34
N THR A 189 -8.75 -18.33 13.10
CA THR A 189 -9.83 -19.18 12.61
C THR A 189 -10.57 -18.55 11.43
N GLU A 190 -10.88 -17.26 11.53
CA GLU A 190 -11.56 -16.51 10.47
C GLU A 190 -10.68 -16.33 9.23
N GLU A 191 -9.40 -15.98 9.41
CA GLU A 191 -8.43 -15.82 8.32
C GLU A 191 -8.29 -17.11 7.51
N TYR A 192 -8.09 -18.22 8.21
CA TYR A 192 -7.90 -19.51 7.53
C TYR A 192 -9.20 -20.04 6.88
N ALA A 193 -10.36 -19.73 7.44
CA ALA A 193 -11.62 -20.01 6.78
C ALA A 193 -11.75 -19.25 5.45
N LYS A 194 -11.42 -17.95 5.43
CA LYS A 194 -11.37 -17.16 4.19
C LYS A 194 -10.35 -17.72 3.19
N ASN A 195 -9.19 -18.15 3.67
CA ASN A 195 -8.16 -18.76 2.82
C ASN A 195 -8.64 -20.08 2.20
N VAL A 196 -9.38 -20.91 2.93
CA VAL A 196 -9.99 -22.14 2.39
C VAL A 196 -10.97 -21.83 1.27
N GLU A 197 -11.90 -20.90 1.51
CA GLU A 197 -12.88 -20.52 0.49
C GLU A 197 -12.18 -19.92 -0.75
N ARG A 198 -11.22 -19.03 -0.54
CA ARG A 198 -10.45 -18.44 -1.65
C ARG A 198 -9.65 -19.48 -2.43
N PHE A 199 -9.04 -20.43 -1.75
CA PHE A 199 -8.30 -21.53 -2.38
C PHE A 199 -9.20 -22.41 -3.24
N LYS A 200 -10.41 -22.74 -2.75
CA LYS A 200 -11.40 -23.47 -3.54
C LYS A 200 -11.79 -22.72 -4.81
N GLU A 201 -12.09 -21.41 -4.69
CA GLU A 201 -12.39 -20.57 -5.86
C GLU A 201 -11.27 -20.61 -6.90
N LEU A 202 -10.02 -20.42 -6.46
CA LEU A 202 -8.85 -20.40 -7.34
C LEU A 202 -8.58 -21.75 -8.01
N LYS A 203 -8.92 -22.86 -7.36
CA LYS A 203 -8.78 -24.23 -7.89
C LYS A 203 -10.02 -24.71 -8.68
N GLY A 204 -11.11 -23.91 -8.70
CA GLY A 204 -12.39 -24.33 -9.32
C GLY A 204 -13.04 -25.54 -8.60
N MET A 205 -12.89 -25.60 -7.27
CA MET A 205 -13.44 -26.66 -6.42
C MET A 205 -14.79 -26.17 -5.86
N GLU A 206 -15.82 -27.01 -5.93
CA GLU A 206 -17.12 -26.78 -5.28
C GLU A 206 -17.14 -27.20 -3.80
#